data_a4bf4db10f6366709f25fe6d289f4404
#
_entry.id   a4bf4db10f6366709f25fe6d289f4404
#
_cell.length_a   1.000
_cell.length_b   1.000
_cell.length_c   1.000
_cell.angle_alpha   90.00
_cell.angle_beta   90.00
_cell.angle_gamma   90.00
#
_symmetry.space_group_name_H-M   'P 1'
#
loop_
_entity.id
_entity.type
_entity.pdbx_description
1 polymer ?
#
loop_
_entity_poly.entity_id
_entity_poly.type
_entity_poly.pdbx_seq_one_letter_code
_entity_poly.pdbx_strand_id
1 'polypeptide(L)'
;QQRNRQGRRWITIIKKIFSNVYLFLVFVFLYLPIVTLAIFSFNNSKSMAVWNGFTLDWYYTLFQNERMISALYYTLLVAILATLISTFIGTIAAIGIHKMRNNKKRDLLLNINYLPVLNPDIVTGVSLMTLFVFLNVNFGMTTMLLSHLVFDIPYVILSVLPKLKQLPANIEDAALDLGATPWYALRKIVLPQIKPGIISGALMAFTMSIDDFVISFFTTGNGVTNLSIEIYSMTRRGLT
;
A
#
# COMPACT_ATOMS: atom_id res chain seq x y z
N GLN A 1 36.53 40.78 -4.40
CA GLN A 1 35.56 39.92 -3.69
C GLN A 1 34.18 39.86 -4.39
N GLN A 2 33.69 40.92 -5.03
CA GLN A 2 32.40 40.94 -5.74
C GLN A 2 32.35 40.02 -6.97
N ARG A 3 33.42 39.92 -7.77
CA ARG A 3 33.52 39.08 -8.96
C ARG A 3 33.39 37.58 -8.64
N ASN A 4 33.89 37.14 -7.49
CA ASN A 4 33.84 35.75 -7.04
C ASN A 4 32.42 35.34 -6.52
N ARG A 5 31.63 36.30 -6.03
CA ARG A 5 30.24 36.07 -5.61
C ARG A 5 29.30 35.93 -6.81
N GLN A 6 29.53 36.70 -7.87
CA GLN A 6 28.73 36.55 -9.12
C GLN A 6 28.98 35.21 -9.80
N GLY A 7 30.21 34.74 -9.92
CA GLY A 7 30.55 33.45 -10.51
C GLY A 7 29.86 32.26 -9.79
N ARG A 8 29.89 32.28 -8.44
CA ARG A 8 29.22 31.26 -7.63
C ARG A 8 27.71 31.28 -7.82
N ARG A 9 27.09 32.44 -8.00
CA ARG A 9 25.64 32.59 -8.21
C ARG A 9 25.20 31.98 -9.56
N TRP A 10 25.97 32.21 -10.63
CA TRP A 10 25.73 31.65 -11.95
C TRP A 10 25.86 30.12 -11.94
N ILE A 11 26.89 29.58 -11.30
CA ILE A 11 27.07 28.13 -11.17
C ILE A 11 25.88 27.49 -10.42
N THR A 12 25.38 28.13 -9.37
CA THR A 12 24.22 27.63 -8.61
C THR A 12 22.92 27.65 -9.45
N ILE A 13 22.73 28.71 -10.24
CA ILE A 13 21.57 28.82 -11.14
C ILE A 13 21.63 27.76 -12.23
N ILE A 14 22.76 27.55 -12.87
CA ILE A 14 22.95 26.53 -13.91
C ILE A 14 22.72 25.12 -13.33
N LYS A 15 23.29 24.83 -12.15
CA LYS A 15 23.05 23.55 -11.46
C LYS A 15 21.57 23.34 -11.14
N LYS A 16 20.85 24.38 -10.70
CA LYS A 16 19.42 24.29 -10.41
C LYS A 16 18.58 24.06 -11.68
N ILE A 17 18.91 24.75 -12.77
CA ILE A 17 18.24 24.55 -14.07
C ILE A 17 18.50 23.12 -14.56
N PHE A 18 19.73 22.66 -14.54
CA PHE A 18 20.09 21.31 -14.96
C PHE A 18 19.38 20.23 -14.10
N SER A 19 19.36 20.43 -12.78
CA SER A 19 18.64 19.56 -11.85
C SER A 19 17.13 19.50 -12.15
N ASN A 20 16.51 20.66 -12.41
CA ASN A 20 15.07 20.72 -12.73
C ASN A 20 14.74 20.06 -14.09
N VAL A 21 15.58 20.28 -15.11
CA VAL A 21 15.43 19.64 -16.41
C VAL A 21 15.60 18.12 -16.29
N TYR A 22 16.61 17.68 -15.55
CA TYR A 22 16.82 16.26 -15.29
C TYR A 22 15.61 15.62 -14.59
N LEU A 23 15.12 16.25 -13.51
CA LEU A 23 13.92 15.79 -12.81
C LEU A 23 12.70 15.73 -13.74
N PHE A 24 12.50 16.78 -14.55
CA PHE A 24 11.40 16.80 -15.52
C PHE A 24 11.49 15.64 -16.51
N LEU A 25 12.68 15.38 -17.07
CA LEU A 25 12.88 14.24 -17.99
C LEU A 25 12.62 12.88 -17.32
N VAL A 26 13.05 12.72 -16.06
CA VAL A 26 12.75 11.50 -15.29
C VAL A 26 11.25 11.32 -15.10
N PHE A 27 10.53 12.40 -14.72
CA PHE A 27 9.08 12.32 -14.58
C PHE A 27 8.39 12.03 -15.91
N VAL A 28 8.78 12.69 -17.00
CA VAL A 28 8.24 12.39 -18.33
C VAL A 28 8.47 10.92 -18.69
N PHE A 29 9.69 10.41 -18.49
CA PHE A 29 10.00 9.01 -18.79
C PHE A 29 9.14 8.03 -17.98
N LEU A 30 8.93 8.30 -16.69
CA LEU A 30 8.13 7.44 -15.81
C LEU A 30 6.62 7.49 -16.12
N TYR A 31 6.11 8.69 -16.44
CA TYR A 31 4.66 8.86 -16.65
C TYR A 31 4.21 8.74 -18.11
N LEU A 32 5.14 8.85 -19.08
CA LEU A 32 4.80 8.76 -20.50
C LEU A 32 4.06 7.46 -20.87
N PRO A 33 4.45 6.26 -20.40
CA PRO A 33 3.69 5.03 -20.67
C PRO A 33 2.26 5.09 -20.15
N ILE A 34 2.05 5.65 -18.95
CA ILE A 34 0.73 5.77 -18.32
C ILE A 34 -0.14 6.75 -19.12
N VAL A 35 0.41 7.91 -19.49
CA VAL A 35 -0.27 8.89 -20.33
C VAL A 35 -0.62 8.29 -21.70
N THR A 36 0.27 7.53 -22.30
CA THR A 36 0.02 6.85 -23.57
C THR A 36 -1.13 5.86 -23.43
N LEU A 37 -1.16 5.02 -22.41
CA LEU A 37 -2.27 4.11 -22.14
C LEU A 37 -3.57 4.86 -21.94
N ALA A 38 -3.57 5.96 -21.18
CA ALA A 38 -4.74 6.78 -20.95
C ALA A 38 -5.28 7.41 -22.23
N ILE A 39 -4.42 7.88 -23.14
CA ILE A 39 -4.82 8.42 -24.44
C ILE A 39 -5.40 7.30 -25.31
N PHE A 40 -4.71 6.16 -25.42
CA PHE A 40 -5.16 5.05 -26.24
C PHE A 40 -6.41 4.33 -25.71
N SER A 41 -6.81 4.54 -24.44
CA SER A 41 -8.09 4.05 -23.92
C SER A 41 -9.30 4.68 -24.61
N PHE A 42 -9.11 5.82 -25.27
CA PHE A 42 -10.13 6.49 -26.08
C PHE A 42 -10.02 6.18 -27.58
N ASN A 43 -9.08 5.32 -27.97
CA ASN A 43 -8.88 4.99 -29.39
C ASN A 43 -9.90 3.96 -29.87
N ASN A 44 -10.57 4.23 -30.99
CA ASN A 44 -11.52 3.32 -31.64
C ASN A 44 -10.77 2.21 -32.42
N SER A 45 -9.83 1.54 -31.76
CA SER A 45 -9.09 0.41 -32.32
C SER A 45 -8.60 -0.49 -31.20
N LYS A 46 -8.61 -1.80 -31.41
CA LYS A 46 -7.99 -2.80 -30.52
C LYS A 46 -6.45 -2.72 -30.53
N SER A 47 -5.88 -2.09 -31.55
CA SER A 47 -4.43 -1.94 -31.69
C SER A 47 -3.96 -0.58 -31.19
N MET A 48 -2.91 -0.56 -30.35
CA MET A 48 -2.24 0.67 -29.94
C MET A 48 -1.30 1.24 -31.03
N ALA A 49 -1.15 0.56 -32.17
CA ALA A 49 -0.25 1.01 -33.24
C ALA A 49 -0.88 2.08 -34.16
N VAL A 50 -2.22 2.15 -34.20
CA VAL A 50 -2.95 3.05 -35.11
C VAL A 50 -4.06 3.77 -34.35
N TRP A 51 -4.14 5.07 -34.54
CA TRP A 51 -5.24 5.87 -33.99
C TRP A 51 -6.40 5.93 -35.01
N ASN A 52 -7.55 5.32 -34.68
CA ASN A 52 -8.74 5.22 -35.54
C ASN A 52 -9.89 6.14 -35.07
N GLY A 53 -9.59 7.18 -34.33
CA GLY A 53 -10.58 8.12 -33.84
C GLY A 53 -10.92 7.93 -32.37
N PHE A 54 -11.70 8.88 -31.84
CA PHE A 54 -12.13 8.90 -30.43
C PHE A 54 -13.38 8.06 -30.22
N THR A 55 -13.38 7.23 -29.16
CA THR A 55 -14.55 6.46 -28.72
C THR A 55 -14.63 6.36 -27.21
N LEU A 56 -15.84 6.13 -26.68
CA LEU A 56 -16.12 5.76 -25.30
C LEU A 56 -16.68 4.33 -25.18
N ASP A 57 -16.75 3.59 -26.28
CA ASP A 57 -17.39 2.26 -26.32
C ASP A 57 -16.72 1.26 -25.39
N TRP A 58 -15.40 1.38 -25.20
CA TRP A 58 -14.65 0.53 -24.26
C TRP A 58 -15.13 0.72 -22.82
N TYR A 59 -15.48 1.94 -22.43
CA TYR A 59 -16.02 2.23 -21.10
C TYR A 59 -17.42 1.68 -20.93
N TYR A 60 -18.29 1.80 -21.95
CA TYR A 60 -19.61 1.16 -21.91
C TYR A 60 -19.49 -0.35 -21.80
N THR A 61 -18.63 -0.98 -22.59
CA THR A 61 -18.38 -2.42 -22.54
C THR A 61 -17.83 -2.85 -21.20
N LEU A 62 -16.93 -2.05 -20.60
CA LEU A 62 -16.37 -2.31 -19.28
C LEU A 62 -17.45 -2.37 -18.19
N PHE A 63 -18.37 -1.37 -18.19
CA PHE A 63 -19.46 -1.32 -17.21
C PHE A 63 -20.52 -2.40 -17.40
N GLN A 64 -20.61 -2.99 -18.60
CA GLN A 64 -21.50 -4.11 -18.88
C GLN A 64 -20.86 -5.47 -18.58
N ASN A 65 -19.55 -5.50 -18.34
CA ASN A 65 -18.83 -6.74 -18.06
C ASN A 65 -18.99 -7.11 -16.58
N GLU A 66 -19.89 -8.05 -16.29
CA GLU A 66 -20.19 -8.50 -14.93
C GLU A 66 -18.96 -9.02 -14.19
N ARG A 67 -18.01 -9.68 -14.88
CA ARG A 67 -16.77 -10.18 -14.26
C ARG A 67 -15.89 -9.04 -13.78
N MET A 68 -15.72 -8.00 -14.61
CA MET A 68 -14.92 -6.82 -14.24
C MET A 68 -15.55 -6.05 -13.08
N ILE A 69 -16.86 -5.87 -13.10
CA ILE A 69 -17.59 -5.20 -12.00
C ILE A 69 -17.50 -6.03 -10.71
N SER A 70 -17.66 -7.34 -10.79
CA SER A 70 -17.48 -8.24 -9.65
C SER A 70 -16.05 -8.19 -9.10
N ALA A 71 -15.04 -8.22 -9.99
CA ALA A 71 -13.64 -8.13 -9.60
C ALA A 71 -13.32 -6.78 -8.92
N LEU A 72 -13.84 -5.67 -9.45
CA LEU A 72 -13.74 -4.34 -8.84
C LEU A 72 -14.38 -4.33 -7.44
N TYR A 73 -15.57 -4.89 -7.32
CA TYR A 73 -16.26 -4.99 -6.03
C TYR A 73 -15.42 -5.74 -4.99
N TYR A 74 -14.90 -6.94 -5.32
CA TYR A 74 -14.07 -7.72 -4.41
C TYR A 74 -12.75 -7.02 -4.10
N THR A 75 -12.11 -6.37 -5.08
CA THR A 75 -10.90 -5.58 -4.84
C THR A 75 -11.14 -4.50 -3.79
N LEU A 76 -12.17 -3.68 -3.98
CA LEU A 76 -12.49 -2.60 -3.04
C LEU A 76 -12.92 -3.13 -1.67
N LEU A 77 -13.73 -4.17 -1.64
CA LEU A 77 -14.22 -4.78 -0.40
C LEU A 77 -13.05 -5.33 0.43
N VAL A 78 -12.15 -6.11 -0.20
CA VAL A 78 -10.98 -6.67 0.49
C VAL A 78 -10.03 -5.57 0.91
N ALA A 79 -9.72 -4.60 0.03
CA ALA A 79 -8.82 -3.50 0.36
C ALA A 79 -9.34 -2.67 1.55
N ILE A 80 -10.64 -2.36 1.59
CA ILE A 80 -11.24 -1.61 2.70
C ILE A 80 -11.21 -2.45 4.00
N LEU A 81 -11.65 -3.71 3.95
CA LEU A 81 -11.68 -4.57 5.13
C LEU A 81 -10.27 -4.86 5.66
N ALA A 82 -9.33 -5.20 4.77
CA ALA A 82 -7.94 -5.42 5.14
C ALA A 82 -7.32 -4.16 5.76
N THR A 83 -7.55 -2.97 5.17
CA THR A 83 -7.08 -1.69 5.72
C THR A 83 -7.62 -1.41 7.10
N LEU A 84 -8.93 -1.58 7.32
CA LEU A 84 -9.55 -1.30 8.62
C LEU A 84 -9.02 -2.25 9.70
N ILE A 85 -8.98 -3.55 9.40
CA ILE A 85 -8.55 -4.59 10.34
C ILE A 85 -7.05 -4.45 10.63
N SER A 86 -6.22 -4.30 9.60
CA SER A 86 -4.76 -4.17 9.75
C SER A 86 -4.37 -2.88 10.45
N THR A 87 -5.09 -1.77 10.19
CA THR A 87 -4.86 -0.50 10.90
C THR A 87 -5.16 -0.63 12.38
N PHE A 88 -6.26 -1.27 12.73
CA PHE A 88 -6.64 -1.49 14.13
C PHE A 88 -5.62 -2.40 14.83
N ILE A 89 -5.36 -3.59 14.28
CA ILE A 89 -4.43 -4.57 14.86
C ILE A 89 -3.00 -4.02 14.88
N GLY A 90 -2.54 -3.45 13.77
CA GLY A 90 -1.19 -2.91 13.64
C GLY A 90 -0.92 -1.73 14.58
N THR A 91 -1.93 -0.88 14.82
CA THR A 91 -1.80 0.23 15.79
C THR A 91 -1.67 -0.30 17.22
N ILE A 92 -2.52 -1.27 17.61
CA ILE A 92 -2.43 -1.89 18.94
C ILE A 92 -1.10 -2.60 19.11
N ALA A 93 -0.66 -3.37 18.09
CA ALA A 93 0.61 -4.06 18.11
C ALA A 93 1.79 -3.08 18.23
N ALA A 94 1.78 -1.98 17.47
CA ALA A 94 2.83 -0.94 17.55
C ALA A 94 2.92 -0.32 18.94
N ILE A 95 1.78 0.00 19.58
CA ILE A 95 1.73 0.52 20.95
C ILE A 95 2.28 -0.52 21.93
N GLY A 96 1.87 -1.79 21.80
CA GLY A 96 2.38 -2.89 22.63
C GLY A 96 3.88 -3.08 22.51
N ILE A 97 4.41 -3.08 21.28
CA ILE A 97 5.85 -3.20 21.00
C ILE A 97 6.61 -1.99 21.57
N HIS A 98 6.06 -0.78 21.43
CA HIS A 98 6.68 0.43 21.98
C HIS A 98 6.81 0.39 23.50
N LYS A 99 5.80 -0.11 24.21
CA LYS A 99 5.78 -0.24 25.69
C LYS A 99 6.60 -1.40 26.24
N MET A 100 7.16 -2.26 25.39
CA MET A 100 7.95 -3.39 25.85
C MET A 100 9.25 -2.97 26.52
N ARG A 101 9.41 -3.35 27.79
CA ARG A 101 10.65 -3.12 28.57
C ARG A 101 11.78 -4.09 28.19
N ASN A 102 11.44 -5.31 27.72
CA ASN A 102 12.42 -6.31 27.32
C ASN A 102 12.86 -6.10 25.86
N ASN A 103 14.05 -5.57 25.68
CA ASN A 103 14.62 -5.29 24.36
C ASN A 103 14.72 -6.53 23.48
N LYS A 104 15.12 -7.70 24.01
CA LYS A 104 15.25 -8.94 23.22
C LYS A 104 13.90 -9.39 22.65
N LYS A 105 12.84 -9.35 23.46
CA LYS A 105 11.49 -9.70 22.99
C LYS A 105 10.96 -8.69 21.97
N ARG A 106 11.19 -7.40 22.21
CA ARG A 106 10.83 -6.34 21.28
C ARG A 106 11.52 -6.52 19.92
N ASP A 107 12.84 -6.75 19.95
CA ASP A 107 13.62 -6.91 18.72
C ASP A 107 13.23 -8.19 17.97
N LEU A 108 12.92 -9.28 18.70
CA LEU A 108 12.39 -10.50 18.10
C LEU A 108 11.07 -10.25 17.37
N LEU A 109 10.11 -9.54 18.01
CA LEU A 109 8.83 -9.20 17.38
C LEU A 109 9.00 -8.30 16.17
N LEU A 110 9.91 -7.32 16.23
CA LEU A 110 10.22 -6.47 15.07
C LEU A 110 10.85 -7.27 13.94
N ASN A 111 11.76 -8.20 14.23
CA ASN A 111 12.35 -9.07 13.21
C ASN A 111 11.27 -9.96 12.55
N ILE A 112 10.35 -10.54 13.33
CA ILE A 112 9.21 -11.30 12.78
C ILE A 112 8.33 -10.39 11.92
N ASN A 113 8.06 -9.16 12.36
CA ASN A 113 7.28 -8.19 11.61
C ASN A 113 7.93 -7.80 10.26
N TYR A 114 9.26 -7.83 10.17
CA TYR A 114 9.97 -7.54 8.93
C TYR A 114 9.92 -8.69 7.92
N LEU A 115 9.66 -9.93 8.33
CA LEU A 115 9.69 -11.10 7.43
C LEU A 115 8.76 -10.94 6.21
N PRO A 116 7.47 -10.60 6.35
CA PRO A 116 6.61 -10.42 5.17
C PRO A 116 7.04 -9.25 4.28
N VAL A 117 7.64 -8.21 4.86
CA VAL A 117 8.08 -7.00 4.13
C VAL A 117 9.34 -7.25 3.30
N LEU A 118 10.22 -8.15 3.77
CA LEU A 118 11.49 -8.47 3.11
C LEU A 118 11.37 -9.63 2.12
N ASN A 119 10.36 -10.49 2.29
CA ASN A 119 10.16 -11.62 1.41
C ASN A 119 9.55 -11.19 0.07
N PRO A 120 9.95 -11.79 -1.06
CA PRO A 120 9.24 -11.64 -2.32
C PRO A 120 7.77 -12.08 -2.19
N ASP A 121 6.84 -11.34 -2.79
CA ASP A 121 5.40 -11.61 -2.71
C ASP A 121 5.02 -13.01 -3.17
N ILE A 122 5.73 -13.53 -4.19
CA ILE A 122 5.51 -14.90 -4.68
C ILE A 122 5.81 -15.96 -3.62
N VAL A 123 6.85 -15.75 -2.80
CA VAL A 123 7.21 -16.68 -1.71
C VAL A 123 6.13 -16.64 -0.63
N THR A 124 5.67 -15.45 -0.28
CA THR A 124 4.59 -15.26 0.70
C THR A 124 3.28 -15.86 0.19
N GLY A 125 2.91 -15.60 -1.07
CA GLY A 125 1.68 -16.14 -1.69
C GLY A 125 1.67 -17.67 -1.75
N VAL A 126 2.76 -18.29 -2.22
CA VAL A 126 2.90 -19.76 -2.27
C VAL A 126 2.89 -20.37 -0.88
N SER A 127 3.55 -19.73 0.10
CA SER A 127 3.58 -20.21 1.47
C SER A 127 2.19 -20.18 2.12
N LEU A 128 1.43 -19.10 1.91
CA LEU A 128 0.05 -18.99 2.39
C LEU A 128 -0.88 -19.98 1.70
N MET A 129 -0.74 -20.15 0.37
CA MET A 129 -1.47 -21.18 -0.37
C MET A 129 -1.22 -22.57 0.24
N THR A 130 0.04 -22.92 0.45
CA THR A 130 0.42 -24.22 1.03
C THR A 130 -0.16 -24.39 2.45
N LEU A 131 -0.10 -23.33 3.26
CA LEU A 131 -0.69 -23.31 4.60
C LEU A 131 -2.21 -23.56 4.56
N PHE A 132 -2.94 -22.88 3.68
CA PHE A 132 -4.39 -23.05 3.57
C PHE A 132 -4.78 -24.43 3.06
N VAL A 133 -4.01 -25.00 2.12
CA VAL A 133 -4.19 -26.40 1.67
C VAL A 133 -3.95 -27.35 2.84
N PHE A 134 -2.87 -27.18 3.59
CA PHE A 134 -2.55 -28.03 4.76
C PHE A 134 -3.64 -27.98 5.83
N LEU A 135 -4.22 -26.79 6.07
CA LEU A 135 -5.29 -26.59 7.02
C LEU A 135 -6.68 -26.99 6.49
N ASN A 136 -6.78 -27.48 5.24
CA ASN A 136 -8.04 -27.77 4.54
C ASN A 136 -9.02 -26.59 4.52
N VAL A 137 -8.52 -25.36 4.40
CA VAL A 137 -9.32 -24.14 4.27
C VAL A 137 -9.72 -23.96 2.82
N ASN A 138 -10.99 -23.79 2.54
CA ASN A 138 -11.48 -23.51 1.19
C ASN A 138 -11.02 -22.12 0.74
N PHE A 139 -10.47 -22.07 -0.47
CA PHE A 139 -10.04 -20.80 -1.07
C PHE A 139 -11.24 -19.92 -1.43
N GLY A 140 -11.10 -18.62 -1.21
CA GLY A 140 -12.12 -17.62 -1.48
C GLY A 140 -11.82 -16.28 -0.84
N MET A 141 -12.86 -15.50 -0.57
CA MET A 141 -12.71 -14.18 0.03
C MET A 141 -11.99 -14.19 1.38
N THR A 142 -12.25 -15.21 2.22
CA THR A 142 -11.65 -15.30 3.56
C THR A 142 -10.14 -15.51 3.49
N THR A 143 -9.68 -16.45 2.65
CA THR A 143 -8.25 -16.70 2.46
C THR A 143 -7.54 -15.51 1.84
N MET A 144 -8.18 -14.85 0.87
CA MET A 144 -7.66 -13.62 0.27
C MET A 144 -7.55 -12.50 1.32
N LEU A 145 -8.60 -12.24 2.11
CA LEU A 145 -8.57 -11.24 3.19
C LEU A 145 -7.49 -11.53 4.24
N LEU A 146 -7.40 -12.79 4.72
CA LEU A 146 -6.37 -13.17 5.69
C LEU A 146 -4.98 -12.96 5.14
N SER A 147 -4.77 -13.26 3.87
CA SER A 147 -3.48 -13.05 3.19
C SER A 147 -3.10 -11.58 3.13
N HIS A 148 -4.06 -10.70 2.83
CA HIS A 148 -3.84 -9.25 2.84
C HIS A 148 -3.46 -8.76 4.25
N LEU A 149 -4.09 -9.28 5.31
CA LEU A 149 -3.70 -8.91 6.68
C LEU A 149 -2.26 -9.27 7.01
N VAL A 150 -1.73 -10.37 6.46
CA VAL A 150 -0.35 -10.83 6.73
C VAL A 150 0.69 -9.80 6.30
N PHE A 151 0.49 -9.13 5.17
CA PHE A 151 1.43 -8.10 4.72
C PHE A 151 1.02 -6.68 5.13
N ASP A 152 -0.26 -6.37 5.28
CA ASP A 152 -0.73 -5.02 5.66
C ASP A 152 -0.37 -4.67 7.11
N ILE A 153 -0.55 -5.59 8.06
CA ILE A 153 -0.26 -5.34 9.49
C ILE A 153 1.17 -4.87 9.71
N PRO A 154 2.21 -5.51 9.13
CA PRO A 154 3.57 -5.04 9.19
C PRO A 154 3.77 -3.59 8.74
N TYR A 155 3.19 -3.19 7.62
CA TYR A 155 3.30 -1.82 7.12
C TYR A 155 2.66 -0.80 8.05
N VAL A 156 1.52 -1.13 8.66
CA VAL A 156 0.90 -0.27 9.67
C VAL A 156 1.82 -0.13 10.89
N ILE A 157 2.38 -1.22 11.41
CA ILE A 157 3.32 -1.18 12.54
C ILE A 157 4.53 -0.30 12.21
N LEU A 158 5.11 -0.46 11.02
CA LEU A 158 6.25 0.32 10.56
C LEU A 158 5.94 1.81 10.36
N SER A 159 4.69 2.15 10.10
CA SER A 159 4.24 3.55 9.96
C SER A 159 3.93 4.20 11.32
N VAL A 160 3.37 3.45 12.25
CA VAL A 160 2.95 3.95 13.57
C VAL A 160 4.10 4.02 14.56
N LEU A 161 4.99 3.00 14.58
CA LEU A 161 6.06 2.90 15.57
C LEU A 161 7.04 4.09 15.58
N PRO A 162 7.46 4.67 14.43
CA PRO A 162 8.28 5.88 14.43
C PRO A 162 7.59 7.08 15.06
N LYS A 163 6.27 7.19 14.94
CA LYS A 163 5.50 8.28 15.57
C LYS A 163 5.44 8.11 17.08
N LEU A 164 5.27 6.89 17.57
CA LEU A 164 5.36 6.59 19.00
C LEU A 164 6.74 6.94 19.57
N LYS A 165 7.81 6.64 18.84
CA LYS A 165 9.20 6.97 19.25
C LYS A 165 9.51 8.47 19.26
N GLN A 166 8.73 9.29 18.56
CA GLN A 166 8.87 10.75 18.54
C GLN A 166 8.18 11.43 19.73
N LEU A 167 7.32 10.73 20.46
CA LEU A 167 6.67 11.27 21.65
C LEU A 167 7.68 11.44 22.79
N PRO A 168 7.53 12.48 23.64
CA PRO A 168 8.30 12.58 24.87
C PRO A 168 8.12 11.32 25.73
N ALA A 169 9.23 10.76 26.23
CA ALA A 169 9.23 9.48 26.93
C ALA A 169 8.29 9.45 28.17
N ASN A 170 8.11 10.60 28.80
CA ASN A 170 7.34 10.77 30.04
C ASN A 170 5.93 11.34 29.84
N ILE A 171 5.45 11.46 28.59
CA ILE A 171 4.16 12.12 28.31
C ILE A 171 2.98 11.37 28.94
N GLU A 172 3.05 10.06 28.96
CA GLU A 172 2.02 9.20 29.55
C GLU A 172 2.09 9.26 31.08
N ASP A 173 3.30 9.17 31.65
CA ASP A 173 3.55 9.25 33.08
C ASP A 173 3.10 10.61 33.65
N ALA A 174 3.41 11.71 32.95
CA ALA A 174 2.96 13.05 33.33
C ALA A 174 1.41 13.17 33.37
N ALA A 175 0.72 12.47 32.46
CA ALA A 175 -0.74 12.43 32.50
C ALA A 175 -1.27 11.62 33.69
N LEU A 176 -0.63 10.51 34.03
CA LEU A 176 -0.99 9.70 35.21
C LEU A 176 -0.78 10.45 36.50
N ASP A 177 0.31 11.22 36.62
CA ASP A 177 0.62 12.06 37.79
C ASP A 177 -0.47 13.17 38.00
N LEU A 178 -1.08 13.62 36.90
CA LEU A 178 -2.21 14.56 36.94
C LEU A 178 -3.58 13.86 37.19
N GLY A 179 -3.58 12.58 37.56
CA GLY A 179 -4.78 11.81 37.87
C GLY A 179 -5.53 11.21 36.70
N ALA A 180 -4.94 11.22 35.50
CA ALA A 180 -5.53 10.54 34.35
C ALA A 180 -5.43 9.00 34.50
N THR A 181 -6.46 8.28 34.04
CA THR A 181 -6.36 6.83 33.91
C THR A 181 -5.49 6.44 32.70
N PRO A 182 -4.85 5.24 32.69
CA PRO A 182 -4.06 4.78 31.55
C PRO A 182 -4.85 4.80 30.22
N TRP A 183 -6.12 4.45 30.26
CA TRP A 183 -7.01 4.50 29.10
C TRP A 183 -7.27 5.92 28.61
N TYR A 184 -7.44 6.85 29.53
CA TYR A 184 -7.62 8.27 29.21
C TYR A 184 -6.35 8.84 28.56
N ALA A 185 -5.18 8.58 29.16
CA ALA A 185 -3.89 9.00 28.62
C ALA A 185 -3.67 8.43 27.20
N LEU A 186 -3.93 7.14 26.98
CA LEU A 186 -3.85 6.52 25.65
C LEU A 186 -4.79 7.22 24.66
N ARG A 187 -6.07 7.35 24.99
CA ARG A 187 -7.11 7.83 24.06
C ARG A 187 -7.02 9.32 23.79
N LYS A 188 -6.70 10.14 24.79
CA LYS A 188 -6.74 11.60 24.70
C LYS A 188 -5.39 12.25 24.46
N ILE A 189 -4.30 11.56 24.74
CA ILE A 189 -2.95 12.12 24.61
C ILE A 189 -2.15 11.38 23.55
N VAL A 190 -1.99 10.06 23.68
CA VAL A 190 -1.13 9.27 22.77
C VAL A 190 -1.76 9.15 21.37
N LEU A 191 -2.99 8.62 21.27
CA LEU A 191 -3.63 8.35 19.98
C LEU A 191 -3.75 9.60 19.08
N PRO A 192 -4.14 10.79 19.57
CA PRO A 192 -4.17 11.99 18.72
C PRO A 192 -2.81 12.38 18.16
N GLN A 193 -1.74 12.20 18.92
CA GLN A 193 -0.38 12.55 18.49
C GLN A 193 0.19 11.59 17.46
N ILE A 194 -0.16 10.30 17.54
CA ILE A 194 0.28 9.30 16.55
C ILE A 194 -0.68 9.17 15.34
N LYS A 195 -1.80 9.90 15.34
CA LYS A 195 -2.80 9.87 14.25
C LYS A 195 -2.19 10.03 12.85
N PRO A 196 -1.19 10.91 12.60
CA PRO A 196 -0.55 10.97 11.29
C PRO A 196 0.11 9.65 10.89
N GLY A 197 0.72 8.92 11.84
CA GLY A 197 1.30 7.60 11.60
C GLY A 197 0.24 6.53 11.30
N ILE A 198 -0.89 6.59 12.02
CA ILE A 198 -2.02 5.68 11.78
C ILE A 198 -2.61 5.89 10.37
N ILE A 199 -2.83 7.15 9.98
CA ILE A 199 -3.35 7.49 8.65
C ILE A 199 -2.35 7.05 7.57
N SER A 200 -1.05 7.31 7.76
CA SER A 200 -0.02 6.87 6.82
C SER A 200 -0.01 5.34 6.68
N GLY A 201 -0.10 4.61 7.80
CA GLY A 201 -0.18 3.15 7.80
C GLY A 201 -1.43 2.63 7.09
N ALA A 202 -2.58 3.25 7.33
CA ALA A 202 -3.83 2.91 6.66
C ALA A 202 -3.77 3.14 5.14
N LEU A 203 -3.20 4.26 4.71
CA LEU A 203 -3.02 4.55 3.28
C LEU A 203 -2.05 3.56 2.62
N MET A 204 -0.96 3.17 3.30
CA MET A 204 -0.05 2.14 2.81
C MET A 204 -0.76 0.80 2.67
N ALA A 205 -1.46 0.33 3.70
CA ALA A 205 -2.23 -0.91 3.67
C ALA A 205 -3.26 -0.90 2.53
N PHE A 206 -4.02 0.19 2.38
CA PHE A 206 -5.00 0.34 1.30
C PHE A 206 -4.34 0.26 -0.08
N THR A 207 -3.23 0.97 -0.29
CA THR A 207 -2.54 0.99 -1.57
C THR A 207 -1.97 -0.39 -1.91
N MET A 208 -1.32 -1.04 -0.95
CA MET A 208 -0.76 -2.38 -1.13
C MET A 208 -1.85 -3.42 -1.43
N SER A 209 -3.01 -3.28 -0.77
CA SER A 209 -4.12 -4.22 -0.92
C SER A 209 -4.90 -4.04 -2.22
N ILE A 210 -5.01 -2.81 -2.77
CA ILE A 210 -5.80 -2.54 -3.96
C ILE A 210 -5.12 -3.01 -5.26
N ASP A 211 -3.79 -2.97 -5.32
CA ASP A 211 -3.02 -3.32 -6.51
C ASP A 211 -2.38 -4.71 -6.43
N ASP A 212 -2.58 -5.45 -5.30
CA ASP A 212 -2.03 -6.78 -5.16
C ASP A 212 -2.56 -7.74 -6.24
N PHE A 213 -1.60 -8.35 -6.92
CA PHE A 213 -1.85 -9.43 -7.88
C PHE A 213 -1.32 -10.76 -7.35
N VAL A 214 -0.09 -10.76 -6.85
CA VAL A 214 0.67 -11.99 -6.65
C VAL A 214 0.06 -12.82 -5.51
N ILE A 215 -0.13 -12.21 -4.36
CA ILE A 215 -0.65 -12.92 -3.17
C ILE A 215 -2.10 -13.34 -3.42
N SER A 216 -2.91 -12.43 -3.98
CA SER A 216 -4.30 -12.73 -4.34
C SER A 216 -4.40 -13.89 -5.33
N PHE A 217 -3.51 -13.97 -6.34
CA PHE A 217 -3.51 -15.03 -7.33
C PHE A 217 -3.37 -16.44 -6.70
N PHE A 218 -2.54 -16.56 -5.66
CA PHE A 218 -2.33 -17.81 -4.95
C PHE A 218 -3.37 -18.13 -3.87
N THR A 219 -4.10 -17.12 -3.39
CA THR A 219 -4.96 -17.27 -2.20
C THR A 219 -6.45 -17.06 -2.47
N THR A 220 -6.80 -16.66 -3.71
CA THR A 220 -8.19 -16.57 -4.15
C THR A 220 -8.75 -17.94 -4.55
N GLY A 221 -10.08 -18.04 -4.65
CA GLY A 221 -10.78 -19.28 -4.99
C GLY A 221 -11.84 -19.09 -6.08
N ASN A 222 -12.54 -20.16 -6.41
CA ASN A 222 -13.60 -20.14 -7.42
C ASN A 222 -14.71 -19.13 -7.02
N GLY A 223 -15.02 -18.23 -7.97
CA GLY A 223 -16.08 -17.23 -7.80
C GLY A 223 -15.65 -15.93 -7.13
N VAL A 224 -14.39 -15.83 -6.66
CA VAL A 224 -13.81 -14.59 -6.12
C VAL A 224 -12.55 -14.28 -6.89
N THR A 225 -12.46 -13.07 -7.41
CA THR A 225 -11.26 -12.60 -8.12
C THR A 225 -11.08 -11.12 -7.83
N ASN A 226 -9.86 -10.61 -7.97
CA ASN A 226 -9.60 -9.18 -7.90
C ASN A 226 -9.34 -8.59 -9.29
N LEU A 227 -9.35 -7.26 -9.36
CA LEU A 227 -9.19 -6.53 -10.62
C LEU A 227 -7.86 -6.83 -11.30
N SER A 228 -6.76 -6.94 -10.53
CA SER A 228 -5.42 -7.23 -11.04
C SER A 228 -5.35 -8.59 -11.72
N ILE A 229 -6.00 -9.62 -11.15
CA ILE A 229 -6.09 -10.98 -11.74
C ILE A 229 -6.92 -10.94 -13.01
N GLU A 230 -8.07 -10.25 -13.02
CA GLU A 230 -8.95 -10.19 -14.18
C GLU A 230 -8.28 -9.46 -15.35
N ILE A 231 -7.61 -8.32 -15.10
CA ILE A 231 -6.82 -7.60 -16.11
C ILE A 231 -5.71 -8.49 -16.66
N TYR A 232 -4.97 -9.20 -15.82
CA TYR A 232 -3.93 -10.12 -16.25
C TYR A 232 -4.50 -11.26 -17.11
N SER A 233 -5.65 -11.82 -16.73
CA SER A 233 -6.35 -12.85 -17.50
C SER A 233 -6.74 -12.36 -18.90
N MET A 234 -7.26 -11.13 -19.00
CA MET A 234 -7.62 -10.51 -20.28
C MET A 234 -6.41 -10.26 -21.17
N THR A 235 -5.31 -9.78 -20.62
CA THR A 235 -4.08 -9.54 -21.41
C THR A 235 -3.49 -10.83 -21.98
N ARG A 236 -3.64 -11.96 -21.28
CA ARG A 236 -3.17 -13.27 -21.78
C ARG A 236 -4.08 -13.89 -22.85
N ARG A 237 -5.38 -13.69 -22.75
CA ARG A 237 -6.36 -14.27 -23.70
C ARG A 237 -6.49 -13.46 -24.98
N GLY A 238 -5.92 -12.27 -25.05
CA GLY A 238 -6.22 -11.28 -26.07
C GLY A 238 -7.56 -10.61 -25.79
N LEU A 239 -7.71 -9.38 -26.22
CA LEU A 239 -9.01 -8.66 -26.19
C LEU A 239 -9.91 -9.29 -27.25
N THR A 240 -10.70 -10.29 -26.85
CA THR A 240 -11.78 -10.85 -27.71
C THR A 240 -13.04 -10.03 -27.56
#